data_836264c13e2cc0f8a2b891959bf6e509
#
_entry.id   836264c13e2cc0f8a2b891959bf6e509
#
_cell.length_a   1.000
_cell.length_b   1.000
_cell.length_c   1.000
_cell.angle_alpha   90.00
_cell.angle_beta   90.00
_cell.angle_gamma   90.00
#
_symmetry.space_group_name_H-M   'P 1'
#
loop_
_entity.id
_entity.type
_entity.pdbx_description
1 polymer ?
#
loop_
_entity_poly.entity_id
_entity_poly.type
_entity_poly.pdbx_seq_one_letter_code
_entity_poly.pdbx_strand_id
1 'polypeptide(L)'
;MSVKPIFFALDGKSLKEFQEQLDVLKDHIYGVKVGLELFTSEGPSCIEQLKNDGWVVFLDLKLHDIPNTVGEAAASVSNIGADYLTLHISSGKEALSEAVDKKSKDLNLLGVSSALTSKSVDSNTSKIVKDEFQIAKDSNLEGVICPASEIANTANLFDLIVTPGIRLENDLHGDQKNITTPKKAIELGAKYIVMGRSIKNNPAMVINELEV
;
A
#
# COMPACT_ATOMS: atom_id res chain seq x y z
N MET A 1 0.01 1.40 -24.43
CA MET A 1 0.50 0.35 -23.51
C MET A 1 -0.47 0.29 -22.35
N SER A 2 -0.68 -0.89 -21.73
CA SER A 2 -1.55 -0.98 -20.55
C SER A 2 -0.80 -0.41 -19.33
N VAL A 3 -1.52 0.32 -18.47
CA VAL A 3 -0.99 0.81 -17.19
C VAL A 3 -0.67 -0.38 -16.30
N LYS A 4 0.55 -0.46 -15.77
CA LYS A 4 0.99 -1.57 -14.91
C LYS A 4 0.41 -1.44 -13.51
N PRO A 5 0.01 -2.52 -12.83
CA PRO A 5 -0.62 -2.51 -11.52
C PRO A 5 0.38 -2.26 -10.38
N ILE A 6 1.12 -1.18 -10.47
CA ILE A 6 2.24 -0.83 -9.59
C ILE A 6 1.95 0.48 -8.86
N PHE A 7 2.18 0.48 -7.55
CA PHE A 7 2.42 1.67 -6.76
C PHE A 7 3.91 1.89 -6.55
N PHE A 8 4.44 3.03 -7.01
CA PHE A 8 5.81 3.42 -6.73
C PHE A 8 5.92 4.02 -5.32
N ALA A 9 6.75 3.43 -4.46
CA ALA A 9 6.97 3.91 -3.11
C ALA A 9 7.92 5.10 -3.09
N LEU A 10 7.42 6.26 -2.67
CA LEU A 10 8.16 7.51 -2.51
C LEU A 10 8.78 7.55 -1.09
N ASP A 11 9.78 6.68 -0.86
CA ASP A 11 10.47 6.60 0.43
C ASP A 11 11.64 7.61 0.44
N GLY A 12 11.37 8.82 0.95
CA GLY A 12 12.29 9.97 1.01
C GLY A 12 11.67 11.14 1.74
N LYS A 13 12.40 12.26 1.83
CA LYS A 13 11.99 13.43 2.63
C LYS A 13 11.29 14.51 1.82
N SER A 14 11.41 14.47 0.49
CA SER A 14 10.79 15.47 -0.39
C SER A 14 10.36 14.85 -1.72
N LEU A 15 9.23 15.32 -2.26
CA LEU A 15 8.77 14.97 -3.62
C LEU A 15 9.81 15.29 -4.70
N LYS A 16 10.61 16.33 -4.48
CA LYS A 16 11.68 16.73 -5.41
C LYS A 16 12.71 15.63 -5.67
N GLU A 17 12.90 14.71 -4.70
CA GLU A 17 13.82 13.59 -4.85
C GLU A 17 13.36 12.56 -5.90
N PHE A 18 12.09 12.62 -6.29
CA PHE A 18 11.42 11.65 -7.17
C PHE A 18 10.95 12.24 -8.49
N GLN A 19 11.24 13.52 -8.76
CA GLN A 19 10.70 14.22 -9.95
C GLN A 19 11.01 13.50 -11.25
N GLU A 20 12.24 13.06 -11.44
CA GLU A 20 12.68 12.32 -12.63
C GLU A 20 11.87 11.01 -12.80
N GLN A 21 11.72 10.26 -11.71
CA GLN A 21 10.97 9.00 -11.73
C GLN A 21 9.48 9.24 -12.00
N LEU A 22 8.91 10.28 -11.40
CA LEU A 22 7.50 10.63 -11.60
C LEU A 22 7.25 11.02 -13.06
N ASP A 23 8.13 11.82 -13.67
CA ASP A 23 8.01 12.23 -15.08
C ASP A 23 8.11 11.03 -16.03
N VAL A 24 9.05 10.10 -15.77
CA VAL A 24 9.24 8.90 -16.59
C VAL A 24 8.10 7.91 -16.46
N LEU A 25 7.53 7.76 -15.25
CA LEU A 25 6.54 6.73 -14.94
C LEU A 25 5.10 7.17 -15.17
N LYS A 26 4.87 8.44 -15.44
CA LYS A 26 3.54 8.97 -15.70
C LYS A 26 2.86 8.17 -16.81
N ASP A 27 1.60 7.78 -16.59
CA ASP A 27 0.79 6.97 -17.50
C ASP A 27 1.28 5.52 -17.74
N HIS A 28 2.35 5.09 -17.07
CA HIS A 28 2.90 3.73 -17.18
C HIS A 28 2.58 2.84 -15.98
N ILE A 29 2.40 3.44 -14.80
CA ILE A 29 2.07 2.73 -13.56
C ILE A 29 0.75 3.25 -12.98
N TYR A 30 0.14 2.45 -12.10
CA TYR A 30 -1.17 2.75 -11.55
C TYR A 30 -1.15 3.97 -10.62
N GLY A 31 -0.13 4.10 -9.75
CA GLY A 31 -0.08 5.20 -8.80
C GLY A 31 1.22 5.27 -7.99
N VAL A 32 1.20 6.10 -6.99
CA VAL A 32 2.32 6.31 -6.06
C VAL A 32 1.90 6.05 -4.63
N LYS A 33 2.84 5.57 -3.79
CA LYS A 33 2.65 5.38 -2.35
C LYS A 33 3.45 6.41 -1.57
N VAL A 34 2.77 7.21 -0.76
CA VAL A 34 3.37 8.12 0.20
C VAL A 34 3.40 7.46 1.58
N GLY A 35 4.60 7.20 2.09
CA GLY A 35 4.82 6.62 3.40
C GLY A 35 5.01 7.67 4.51
N LEU A 36 5.27 7.18 5.73
CA LEU A 36 5.43 8.03 6.92
C LEU A 36 6.53 9.08 6.76
N GLU A 37 7.69 8.73 6.18
CA GLU A 37 8.82 9.64 6.06
C GLU A 37 8.45 10.89 5.24
N LEU A 38 7.92 10.70 4.04
CA LEU A 38 7.53 11.80 3.17
C LEU A 38 6.37 12.61 3.76
N PHE A 39 5.34 11.92 4.26
CA PHE A 39 4.17 12.60 4.82
C PHE A 39 4.48 13.41 6.08
N THR A 40 5.35 12.91 6.97
CA THR A 40 5.75 13.67 8.16
C THR A 40 6.70 14.82 7.83
N SER A 41 7.40 14.76 6.71
CA SER A 41 8.29 15.82 6.24
C SER A 41 7.56 16.95 5.53
N GLU A 42 6.63 16.65 4.61
CA GLU A 42 5.97 17.65 3.76
C GLU A 42 4.48 17.86 4.10
N GLY A 43 3.88 16.97 4.92
CA GLY A 43 2.48 17.07 5.31
C GLY A 43 1.50 16.83 4.16
N PRO A 44 0.23 17.28 4.31
CA PRO A 44 -0.83 17.11 3.31
C PRO A 44 -0.52 17.70 1.93
N SER A 45 0.31 18.74 1.87
CA SER A 45 0.64 19.41 0.60
C SER A 45 1.27 18.49 -0.45
N CYS A 46 2.02 17.47 -0.02
CA CYS A 46 2.57 16.48 -0.97
C CYS A 46 1.48 15.63 -1.63
N ILE A 47 0.39 15.34 -0.92
CA ILE A 47 -0.76 14.61 -1.48
C ILE A 47 -1.48 15.50 -2.49
N GLU A 48 -1.79 16.75 -2.12
CA GLU A 48 -2.45 17.72 -3.00
C GLU A 48 -1.67 17.94 -4.29
N GLN A 49 -0.34 18.06 -4.21
CA GLN A 49 0.52 18.19 -5.38
C GLN A 49 0.42 16.95 -6.29
N LEU A 50 0.57 15.73 -5.74
CA LEU A 50 0.47 14.49 -6.51
C LEU A 50 -0.92 14.33 -7.16
N LYS A 51 -1.99 14.70 -6.45
CA LYS A 51 -3.36 14.67 -7.00
C LYS A 51 -3.54 15.69 -8.13
N ASN A 52 -3.01 16.91 -7.99
CA ASN A 52 -3.03 17.94 -9.05
C ASN A 52 -2.25 17.48 -10.28
N ASP A 53 -1.16 16.72 -10.10
CA ASP A 53 -0.39 16.10 -11.16
C ASP A 53 -1.11 14.87 -11.76
N GLY A 54 -2.30 14.50 -11.25
CA GLY A 54 -3.14 13.42 -11.75
C GLY A 54 -2.69 12.02 -11.33
N TRP A 55 -1.96 11.89 -10.22
CA TRP A 55 -1.61 10.59 -9.67
C TRP A 55 -2.75 9.96 -8.85
N VAL A 56 -2.86 8.64 -8.91
CA VAL A 56 -3.53 7.86 -7.86
C VAL A 56 -2.58 7.80 -6.66
N VAL A 57 -3.09 8.20 -5.49
CA VAL A 57 -2.27 8.35 -4.27
C VAL A 57 -2.67 7.35 -3.20
N PHE A 58 -1.74 6.49 -2.83
CA PHE A 58 -1.84 5.58 -1.72
C PHE A 58 -1.10 6.14 -0.50
N LEU A 59 -1.83 6.57 0.53
CA LEU A 59 -1.30 7.09 1.78
C LEU A 59 -1.11 5.98 2.80
N ASP A 60 0.16 5.62 3.05
CA ASP A 60 0.54 4.46 3.88
C ASP A 60 0.96 4.89 5.29
N LEU A 61 -0.02 5.30 6.12
CA LEU A 61 0.19 5.79 7.50
C LEU A 61 0.01 4.71 8.58
N LYS A 62 -0.71 3.62 8.25
CA LYS A 62 -1.01 2.53 9.18
C LYS A 62 -1.64 3.03 10.48
N LEU A 63 -2.73 3.81 10.37
CA LEU A 63 -3.40 4.42 11.51
C LEU A 63 -3.75 3.37 12.59
N HIS A 64 -3.46 3.69 13.84
CA HIS A 64 -3.69 2.81 14.98
C HIS A 64 -3.97 3.64 16.23
N ASP A 65 -5.24 3.81 16.56
CA ASP A 65 -5.69 4.62 17.69
C ASP A 65 -7.12 4.18 18.10
N ILE A 66 -7.72 4.90 19.05
CA ILE A 66 -9.12 4.71 19.46
C ILE A 66 -10.09 5.01 18.30
N PRO A 67 -11.33 4.47 18.32
CA PRO A 67 -12.25 4.55 17.19
C PRO A 67 -12.47 5.96 16.65
N ASN A 68 -12.82 6.91 17.50
CA ASN A 68 -13.06 8.28 17.07
C ASN A 68 -11.85 8.93 16.36
N THR A 69 -10.63 8.70 16.88
CA THR A 69 -9.40 9.26 16.29
C THR A 69 -9.15 8.68 14.90
N VAL A 70 -9.30 7.36 14.74
CA VAL A 70 -9.12 6.67 13.45
C VAL A 70 -10.16 7.15 12.44
N GLY A 71 -11.41 7.29 12.85
CA GLY A 71 -12.50 7.78 11.99
C GLY A 71 -12.27 9.23 11.52
N GLU A 72 -11.93 10.16 12.43
CA GLU A 72 -11.63 11.55 12.07
C GLU A 72 -10.39 11.67 11.16
N ALA A 73 -9.37 10.83 11.39
CA ALA A 73 -8.21 10.77 10.52
C ALA A 73 -8.58 10.29 9.11
N ALA A 74 -9.44 9.26 8.98
CA ALA A 74 -9.93 8.78 7.69
C ALA A 74 -10.76 9.85 6.95
N ALA A 75 -11.60 10.59 7.66
CA ALA A 75 -12.33 11.74 7.10
C ALA A 75 -11.37 12.84 6.61
N SER A 76 -10.35 13.15 7.40
CA SER A 76 -9.32 14.15 7.03
C SER A 76 -8.53 13.71 5.79
N VAL A 77 -8.15 12.44 5.71
CA VAL A 77 -7.46 11.88 4.54
C VAL A 77 -8.36 11.91 3.30
N SER A 78 -9.65 11.66 3.44
CA SER A 78 -10.63 11.83 2.36
C SER A 78 -10.64 13.26 1.81
N ASN A 79 -10.58 14.26 2.69
CA ASN A 79 -10.62 15.68 2.32
C ASN A 79 -9.37 16.14 1.56
N ILE A 80 -8.20 15.57 1.83
CA ILE A 80 -6.97 15.86 1.06
C ILE A 80 -6.89 15.06 -0.24
N GLY A 81 -7.87 14.19 -0.53
CA GLY A 81 -8.04 13.52 -1.82
C GLY A 81 -7.18 12.29 -2.05
N ALA A 82 -6.64 11.64 -1.02
CA ALA A 82 -5.97 10.35 -1.18
C ALA A 82 -6.97 9.28 -1.65
N ASP A 83 -6.52 8.33 -2.45
CA ASP A 83 -7.35 7.26 -3.01
C ASP A 83 -7.32 5.98 -2.15
N TYR A 84 -6.22 5.78 -1.41
CA TYR A 84 -6.02 4.64 -0.51
C TYR A 84 -5.41 5.09 0.82
N LEU A 85 -5.82 4.44 1.91
CA LEU A 85 -5.27 4.66 3.26
C LEU A 85 -5.09 3.32 3.99
N THR A 86 -3.97 3.14 4.67
CA THR A 86 -3.74 1.96 5.53
C THR A 86 -4.17 2.19 6.96
N LEU A 87 -4.81 1.15 7.54
CA LEU A 87 -5.18 1.06 8.95
C LEU A 87 -4.60 -0.22 9.54
N HIS A 88 -4.11 -0.18 10.78
CA HIS A 88 -3.81 -1.39 11.53
C HIS A 88 -5.10 -2.10 11.95
N ILE A 89 -5.23 -3.39 11.61
CA ILE A 89 -6.41 -4.18 11.99
C ILE A 89 -6.46 -4.38 13.50
N SER A 90 -5.30 -4.42 14.15
CA SER A 90 -5.17 -4.53 15.61
C SER A 90 -5.71 -3.32 16.39
N SER A 91 -6.09 -2.22 15.73
CA SER A 91 -6.88 -1.14 16.37
C SER A 91 -8.29 -1.57 16.77
N GLY A 92 -8.76 -2.72 16.27
CA GLY A 92 -10.03 -3.33 16.63
C GLY A 92 -11.18 -2.97 15.68
N LYS A 93 -12.23 -3.80 15.72
CA LYS A 93 -13.38 -3.70 14.82
C LYS A 93 -14.06 -2.33 14.90
N GLU A 94 -14.21 -1.79 16.10
CA GLU A 94 -14.86 -0.49 16.31
C GLU A 94 -14.11 0.65 15.60
N ALA A 95 -12.78 0.64 15.67
CA ALA A 95 -11.96 1.66 15.00
C ALA A 95 -12.01 1.55 13.47
N LEU A 96 -12.02 0.33 12.95
CA LEU A 96 -12.14 0.08 11.52
C LEU A 96 -13.53 0.51 11.01
N SER A 97 -14.60 0.15 11.73
CA SER A 97 -15.98 0.54 11.37
C SER A 97 -16.16 2.05 11.39
N GLU A 98 -15.63 2.74 12.40
CA GLU A 98 -15.68 4.20 12.48
C GLU A 98 -14.97 4.88 11.29
N ALA A 99 -13.83 4.31 10.82
CA ALA A 99 -13.15 4.80 9.63
C ALA A 99 -13.99 4.59 8.37
N VAL A 100 -14.64 3.43 8.22
CA VAL A 100 -15.55 3.13 7.10
C VAL A 100 -16.74 4.09 7.07
N ASP A 101 -17.32 4.40 8.23
CA ASP A 101 -18.47 5.28 8.33
C ASP A 101 -18.14 6.76 8.00
N LYS A 102 -16.94 7.21 8.33
CA LYS A 102 -16.53 8.62 8.18
C LYS A 102 -15.80 8.95 6.87
N LYS A 103 -15.23 7.96 6.20
CA LYS A 103 -14.51 8.20 4.94
C LYS A 103 -15.43 8.61 3.79
N SER A 104 -14.86 9.25 2.77
CA SER A 104 -15.54 9.45 1.48
C SER A 104 -15.67 8.11 0.73
N LYS A 105 -16.59 8.06 -0.25
CA LYS A 105 -16.78 6.89 -1.11
C LYS A 105 -15.55 6.59 -1.98
N ASP A 106 -14.75 7.60 -2.27
CA ASP A 106 -13.59 7.51 -3.17
C ASP A 106 -12.32 7.04 -2.46
N LEU A 107 -12.29 7.06 -1.11
CA LEU A 107 -11.17 6.54 -0.32
C LEU A 107 -11.33 5.05 -0.06
N ASN A 108 -10.34 4.24 -0.46
CA ASN A 108 -10.26 2.82 -0.17
C ASN A 108 -9.41 2.57 1.09
N LEU A 109 -9.95 1.86 2.07
CA LEU A 109 -9.25 1.50 3.30
C LEU A 109 -8.60 0.12 3.16
N LEU A 110 -7.31 0.05 3.46
CA LEU A 110 -6.51 -1.17 3.39
C LEU A 110 -6.06 -1.61 4.78
N GLY A 111 -6.52 -2.78 5.21
CA GLY A 111 -6.14 -3.37 6.49
C GLY A 111 -4.71 -3.91 6.49
N VAL A 112 -3.93 -3.58 7.52
CA VAL A 112 -2.58 -4.11 7.74
C VAL A 112 -2.59 -4.99 8.98
N SER A 113 -2.17 -6.27 8.83
CA SER A 113 -2.04 -7.18 9.96
C SER A 113 -0.85 -6.79 10.85
N SER A 114 -1.02 -6.93 12.16
CA SER A 114 0.02 -6.73 13.16
C SER A 114 1.23 -7.65 12.93
N ALA A 115 0.99 -8.85 12.40
CA ALA A 115 2.02 -9.82 12.06
C ALA A 115 2.94 -9.33 10.93
N LEU A 116 2.46 -8.45 10.03
CA LEU A 116 3.23 -7.93 8.89
C LEU A 116 4.18 -6.80 9.29
N THR A 117 3.93 -6.15 10.42
CA THR A 117 4.76 -5.07 10.96
C THR A 117 5.64 -5.55 12.12
N SER A 118 5.49 -6.79 12.55
CA SER A 118 6.28 -7.43 13.61
C SER A 118 7.66 -7.86 13.08
N LYS A 119 8.69 -7.75 13.94
CA LYS A 119 10.05 -8.23 13.63
C LYS A 119 10.19 -9.74 13.68
N SER A 120 9.29 -10.43 14.37
CA SER A 120 9.29 -11.90 14.52
C SER A 120 8.21 -12.52 13.64
N VAL A 121 8.63 -13.35 12.69
CA VAL A 121 7.74 -14.26 11.96
C VAL A 121 7.86 -15.60 12.65
N ASP A 122 6.79 -16.08 13.26
CA ASP A 122 6.72 -17.38 13.94
C ASP A 122 5.68 -18.30 13.29
N SER A 123 5.50 -19.48 13.83
CA SER A 123 4.55 -20.48 13.33
C SER A 123 3.08 -20.04 13.43
N ASN A 124 2.78 -18.98 14.19
CA ASN A 124 1.43 -18.43 14.35
C ASN A 124 1.13 -17.28 13.37
N THR A 125 2.12 -16.78 12.63
CA THR A 125 1.96 -15.61 11.75
C THR A 125 0.80 -15.76 10.79
N SER A 126 0.70 -16.87 10.06
CA SER A 126 -0.39 -17.13 9.10
C SER A 126 -1.76 -17.18 9.78
N LYS A 127 -1.84 -17.72 11.00
CA LYS A 127 -3.10 -17.72 11.77
C LYS A 127 -3.51 -16.30 12.15
N ILE A 128 -2.58 -15.49 12.68
CA ILE A 128 -2.86 -14.09 13.05
C ILE A 128 -3.32 -13.31 11.83
N VAL A 129 -2.61 -13.44 10.70
CA VAL A 129 -2.99 -12.78 9.43
C VAL A 129 -4.41 -13.15 9.03
N LYS A 130 -4.76 -14.45 9.06
CA LYS A 130 -6.10 -14.94 8.72
C LYS A 130 -7.18 -14.38 9.63
N ASP A 131 -6.96 -14.43 10.95
CA ASP A 131 -7.92 -13.97 11.94
C ASP A 131 -8.13 -12.44 11.82
N GLU A 132 -7.06 -11.66 11.67
CA GLU A 132 -7.15 -10.21 11.48
C GLU A 132 -7.79 -9.85 10.13
N PHE A 133 -7.48 -10.55 9.03
CA PHE A 133 -8.14 -10.30 7.74
C PHE A 133 -9.63 -10.62 7.77
N GLN A 134 -10.05 -11.60 8.57
CA GLN A 134 -11.50 -11.81 8.80
C GLN A 134 -12.12 -10.62 9.53
N ILE A 135 -11.45 -10.05 10.54
CA ILE A 135 -11.91 -8.82 11.21
C ILE A 135 -12.01 -7.66 10.21
N ALA A 136 -11.02 -7.48 9.35
CA ALA A 136 -11.04 -6.44 8.31
C ALA A 136 -12.23 -6.62 7.35
N LYS A 137 -12.53 -7.86 6.94
CA LYS A 137 -13.68 -8.20 6.10
C LYS A 137 -15.00 -7.89 6.80
N ASP A 138 -15.13 -8.30 8.06
CA ASP A 138 -16.33 -8.07 8.87
C ASP A 138 -16.55 -6.59 9.23
N SER A 139 -15.51 -5.77 9.08
CA SER A 139 -15.55 -4.30 9.23
C SER A 139 -15.78 -3.58 7.89
N ASN A 140 -15.99 -4.30 6.79
CA ASN A 140 -16.19 -3.77 5.43
C ASN A 140 -15.04 -2.93 4.90
N LEU A 141 -13.77 -3.26 5.23
CA LEU A 141 -12.64 -2.67 4.52
C LEU A 141 -12.61 -3.13 3.05
N GLU A 142 -12.18 -2.26 2.16
CA GLU A 142 -12.13 -2.56 0.71
C GLU A 142 -11.04 -3.57 0.37
N GLY A 143 -9.94 -3.59 1.14
CA GLY A 143 -8.82 -4.48 0.86
C GLY A 143 -7.82 -4.61 1.99
N VAL A 144 -6.72 -5.27 1.68
CA VAL A 144 -5.65 -5.54 2.65
C VAL A 144 -4.25 -5.40 2.03
N ILE A 145 -3.29 -5.08 2.90
CA ILE A 145 -1.87 -5.24 2.60
C ILE A 145 -1.48 -6.66 2.95
N CYS A 146 -1.05 -7.43 1.96
CA CYS A 146 -0.77 -8.86 2.11
C CYS A 146 0.62 -9.21 1.55
N PRO A 147 1.49 -9.92 2.30
CA PRO A 147 2.73 -10.42 1.76
C PRO A 147 2.45 -11.54 0.74
N ALA A 148 3.35 -11.73 -0.21
CA ALA A 148 3.17 -12.70 -1.29
C ALA A 148 2.91 -14.12 -0.79
N SER A 149 3.48 -14.51 0.36
CA SER A 149 3.28 -15.84 0.98
C SER A 149 1.84 -16.11 1.45
N GLU A 150 1.06 -15.06 1.71
CA GLU A 150 -0.31 -15.18 2.27
C GLU A 150 -1.40 -14.88 1.24
N ILE A 151 -1.06 -14.50 0.00
CA ILE A 151 -2.05 -14.13 -1.03
C ILE A 151 -3.04 -15.27 -1.29
N ALA A 152 -2.56 -16.49 -1.46
CA ALA A 152 -3.41 -17.65 -1.76
C ALA A 152 -4.46 -17.91 -0.64
N ASN A 153 -4.10 -17.62 0.62
CA ASN A 153 -4.98 -17.76 1.77
C ASN A 153 -5.98 -16.57 1.88
N THR A 154 -5.68 -15.45 1.23
CA THR A 154 -6.41 -14.17 1.34
C THR A 154 -7.36 -13.94 0.17
N ALA A 155 -7.10 -14.54 -0.99
CA ALA A 155 -7.82 -14.31 -2.25
C ALA A 155 -9.33 -14.62 -2.16
N ASN A 156 -9.76 -15.50 -1.24
CA ASN A 156 -11.18 -15.77 -1.00
C ASN A 156 -11.88 -14.70 -0.15
N LEU A 157 -11.14 -13.81 0.51
CA LEU A 157 -11.68 -12.77 1.38
C LEU A 157 -11.74 -11.41 0.68
N PHE A 158 -10.74 -11.08 -0.13
CA PHE A 158 -10.60 -9.76 -0.75
C PHE A 158 -10.18 -9.85 -2.22
N ASP A 159 -10.83 -9.03 -3.05
CA ASP A 159 -10.41 -8.78 -4.44
C ASP A 159 -9.31 -7.70 -4.52
N LEU A 160 -9.25 -6.83 -3.52
CA LEU A 160 -8.25 -5.77 -3.43
C LEU A 160 -7.12 -6.19 -2.47
N ILE A 161 -6.13 -6.84 -3.04
CA ILE A 161 -4.90 -7.26 -2.35
C ILE A 161 -3.74 -6.43 -2.88
N VAL A 162 -3.08 -5.69 -1.99
CA VAL A 162 -1.87 -4.90 -2.32
C VAL A 162 -0.66 -5.56 -1.67
N THR A 163 0.34 -5.93 -2.47
CA THR A 163 1.49 -6.71 -2.00
C THR A 163 2.77 -5.86 -1.99
N PRO A 164 3.36 -5.62 -0.81
CA PRO A 164 4.63 -4.94 -0.67
C PRO A 164 5.82 -5.90 -0.81
N GLY A 165 7.04 -5.33 -0.83
CA GLY A 165 8.27 -6.13 -0.79
C GLY A 165 8.63 -6.76 -2.13
N ILE A 166 8.10 -6.21 -3.22
CA ILE A 166 8.36 -6.71 -4.58
C ILE A 166 9.70 -6.17 -5.09
N ARG A 167 10.48 -7.07 -5.68
CA ARG A 167 11.79 -6.79 -6.24
C ARG A 167 11.98 -7.51 -7.57
N LEU A 168 12.94 -7.01 -8.33
CA LEU A 168 13.41 -7.69 -9.53
C LEU A 168 14.41 -8.78 -9.16
N GLU A 169 14.51 -9.80 -10.03
CA GLU A 169 15.42 -10.94 -9.80
C GLU A 169 16.89 -10.52 -9.62
N ASN A 170 17.30 -9.44 -10.29
CA ASN A 170 18.67 -8.93 -10.26
C ASN A 170 18.92 -7.88 -9.16
N ASP A 171 17.92 -7.53 -8.35
CA ASP A 171 18.12 -6.60 -7.25
C ASP A 171 18.95 -7.23 -6.13
N LEU A 172 19.92 -6.48 -5.61
CA LEU A 172 20.73 -6.89 -4.47
C LEU A 172 19.80 -7.22 -3.27
N HIS A 173 20.04 -8.35 -2.63
CA HIS A 173 19.35 -8.78 -1.42
C HIS A 173 19.59 -7.74 -0.29
N GLY A 174 18.58 -6.92 -0.01
CA GLY A 174 18.59 -5.99 1.11
C GLY A 174 17.96 -6.61 2.37
N ASP A 175 17.44 -5.77 3.25
CA ASP A 175 16.90 -6.14 4.59
C ASP A 175 15.65 -7.01 4.58
N GLN A 176 15.03 -7.29 3.41
CA GLN A 176 13.80 -8.08 3.31
C GLN A 176 14.10 -9.55 3.03
N LYS A 177 13.57 -10.41 3.90
CA LYS A 177 13.75 -11.87 3.83
C LYS A 177 12.83 -12.59 2.84
N ASN A 178 11.71 -11.97 2.44
CA ASN A 178 10.71 -12.56 1.54
C ASN A 178 10.61 -11.70 0.27
N ILE A 179 11.41 -12.04 -0.73
CA ILE A 179 11.41 -11.36 -2.03
C ILE A 179 10.54 -12.16 -3.00
N THR A 180 9.63 -11.45 -3.67
CA THR A 180 8.80 -12.02 -4.74
C THR A 180 8.92 -11.12 -5.97
N THR A 181 8.94 -11.71 -7.16
CA THR A 181 8.95 -10.95 -8.42
C THR A 181 7.58 -10.35 -8.72
N PRO A 182 7.51 -9.27 -9.50
CA PRO A 182 6.25 -8.65 -9.91
C PRO A 182 5.28 -9.65 -10.54
N LYS A 183 5.73 -10.39 -11.55
CA LYS A 183 4.94 -11.41 -12.24
C LYS A 183 4.37 -12.44 -11.27
N LYS A 184 5.21 -12.98 -10.39
CA LYS A 184 4.78 -13.99 -9.41
C LYS A 184 3.72 -13.47 -8.44
N ALA A 185 3.84 -12.22 -7.99
CA ALA A 185 2.85 -11.63 -7.08
C ALA A 185 1.47 -11.49 -7.77
N ILE A 186 1.44 -11.03 -9.02
CA ILE A 186 0.20 -10.91 -9.81
C ILE A 186 -0.40 -12.29 -10.11
N GLU A 187 0.41 -13.28 -10.52
CA GLU A 187 -0.05 -14.66 -10.74
C GLU A 187 -0.67 -15.29 -9.48
N LEU A 188 -0.17 -14.92 -8.28
CA LEU A 188 -0.72 -15.38 -7.01
C LEU A 188 -2.04 -14.70 -6.64
N GLY A 189 -2.41 -13.58 -7.30
CA GLY A 189 -3.66 -12.86 -7.08
C GLY A 189 -3.53 -11.47 -6.47
N ALA A 190 -2.33 -10.88 -6.39
CA ALA A 190 -2.20 -9.48 -6.03
C ALA A 190 -2.89 -8.59 -7.07
N LYS A 191 -3.75 -7.69 -6.62
CA LYS A 191 -4.37 -6.66 -7.48
C LYS A 191 -3.37 -5.58 -7.84
N TYR A 192 -2.56 -5.16 -6.86
CA TYR A 192 -1.49 -4.20 -7.02
C TYR A 192 -0.25 -4.64 -6.25
N ILE A 193 0.90 -4.19 -6.71
CA ILE A 193 2.18 -4.41 -6.05
C ILE A 193 2.83 -3.07 -5.68
N VAL A 194 3.61 -3.06 -4.59
CA VAL A 194 4.37 -1.88 -4.17
C VAL A 194 5.85 -2.11 -4.44
N MET A 195 6.45 -1.23 -5.23
CA MET A 195 7.87 -1.26 -5.58
C MET A 195 8.53 0.09 -5.22
N GLY A 196 9.70 0.03 -4.62
CA GLY A 196 10.45 1.22 -4.19
C GLY A 196 11.82 1.29 -4.89
N ARG A 197 12.84 0.73 -4.23
CA ARG A 197 14.26 0.85 -4.64
C ARG A 197 14.54 0.45 -6.09
N SER A 198 13.91 -0.62 -6.58
CA SER A 198 14.07 -1.08 -7.97
C SER A 198 13.67 0.00 -8.98
N ILE A 199 12.55 0.67 -8.73
CA ILE A 199 12.04 1.75 -9.58
C ILE A 199 12.90 3.01 -9.43
N LYS A 200 13.25 3.39 -8.18
CA LYS A 200 14.06 4.58 -7.91
C LYS A 200 15.40 4.54 -8.66
N ASN A 201 16.01 3.35 -8.75
CA ASN A 201 17.32 3.17 -9.40
C ASN A 201 17.23 3.09 -10.93
N ASN A 202 16.15 2.56 -11.49
CA ASN A 202 15.97 2.42 -12.94
C ASN A 202 14.48 2.46 -13.35
N PRO A 203 13.86 3.65 -13.40
CA PRO A 203 12.45 3.78 -13.75
C PRO A 203 12.13 3.31 -15.18
N ALA A 204 13.05 3.51 -16.14
CA ALA A 204 12.85 3.12 -17.54
C ALA A 204 12.70 1.61 -17.73
N MET A 205 13.32 0.81 -16.86
CA MET A 205 13.19 -0.65 -16.91
C MET A 205 11.75 -1.11 -16.61
N VAL A 206 11.04 -0.41 -15.73
CA VAL A 206 9.62 -0.71 -15.44
C VAL A 206 8.77 -0.62 -16.70
N ILE A 207 9.09 0.33 -17.59
CA ILE A 207 8.35 0.54 -18.84
C ILE A 207 8.68 -0.54 -19.86
N ASN A 208 9.96 -0.85 -20.03
CA ASN A 208 10.48 -1.62 -21.16
C ASN A 208 10.57 -3.13 -20.90
N GLU A 209 10.86 -3.54 -19.68
CA GLU A 209 11.29 -4.92 -19.37
C GLU A 209 10.38 -5.63 -18.38
N LEU A 210 9.55 -4.89 -17.63
CA LEU A 210 8.75 -5.49 -16.58
C LEU A 210 7.50 -6.15 -17.14
N GLU A 211 7.49 -7.48 -17.15
CA GLU A 211 6.28 -8.28 -17.39
C GLU A 211 5.45 -8.38 -16.10
N VAL A 212 4.21 -7.86 -16.13
CA VAL A 212 3.20 -7.96 -15.05
C VAL A 212 1.82 -8.17 -15.63
#